data_dfa5052d024ee4bb3d4d5068b22cfa43
#
_entry.id   dfa5052d024ee4bb3d4d5068b22cfa43
#
_cell.length_a   1.000
_cell.length_b   1.000
_cell.length_c   1.000
_cell.angle_alpha   90.00
_cell.angle_beta   90.00
_cell.angle_gamma   90.00
#
_symmetry.space_group_name_H-M   'P 1'
#
loop_
_entity.id
_entity.type
_entity.pdbx_description
1 polymer ?
#
loop_
_entity_poly.entity_id
_entity_poly.type
_entity_poly.pdbx_seq_one_letter_code
_entity_poly.pdbx_strand_id
1 'polypeptide(L)'
;MNLFDLIESDGVKLTRQGKTFRGRCPFHNGESKTSLLVDADAGKYHCFGCGQHGDAIQWLRDKRGLSFVEACHYLGHDPGPRSPGPRPVPPKWEPREEAAPPELWQERARSFLDGAVACLWSERGADMRAWLHAEKGLQETTIKAAGLGLNPANIYEPKSTWGLAPSPKEDGTERRQWIPAGLVIPLTIGGAVYRLRIRRDDPGDGTRYVVVSGSSSAPMTWNIERAAVVIVESELDGLLLNQEAGDLAGVVSLGSAQAKPDTTTHGLLKEAVVILVSLDTDEAGAKAAWGFWPDKYEMNVKRWPTVKGKDPSEAMINGLNLRDWVVIGIFESFDRFERFCIQTIDGGLTDVEALGTLAR
;
A
#
# COMPACT_ATOMS: atom_id res chain seq x y z
N MET A 1 23.61 27.92 2.42
CA MET A 1 23.75 26.44 2.40
C MET A 1 22.54 25.88 1.68
N ASN A 2 22.73 25.09 0.63
CA ASN A 2 21.60 24.44 -0.07
C ASN A 2 21.17 23.13 0.65
N LEU A 3 20.02 22.58 0.27
CA LEU A 3 19.47 21.39 0.92
C LEU A 3 20.38 20.15 0.78
N PHE A 4 21.05 20.00 -0.36
CA PHE A 4 21.96 18.88 -0.60
C PHE A 4 23.14 18.91 0.37
N ASP A 5 23.84 20.07 0.47
CA ASP A 5 24.98 20.26 1.39
C ASP A 5 24.58 20.03 2.84
N LEU A 6 23.36 20.46 3.20
CA LEU A 6 22.82 20.28 4.55
C LEU A 6 22.63 18.80 4.88
N ILE A 7 22.02 18.04 3.97
CA ILE A 7 21.76 16.62 4.16
C ILE A 7 23.06 15.82 4.24
N GLU A 8 24.05 16.14 3.39
CA GLU A 8 25.38 15.51 3.47
C GLU A 8 26.11 15.85 4.77
N SER A 9 25.99 17.09 5.26
CA SER A 9 26.58 17.50 6.54
C SER A 9 26.00 16.73 7.74
N ASP A 10 24.78 16.21 7.62
CA ASP A 10 24.15 15.35 8.62
C ASP A 10 24.49 13.85 8.44
N GLY A 11 25.49 13.55 7.61
CA GLY A 11 26.05 12.20 7.44
C GLY A 11 25.27 11.30 6.49
N VAL A 12 24.29 11.82 5.76
CA VAL A 12 23.54 11.06 4.75
C VAL A 12 24.32 11.05 3.44
N LYS A 13 24.79 9.86 3.03
CA LYS A 13 25.44 9.70 1.72
C LYS A 13 24.40 9.76 0.59
N LEU A 14 24.57 10.72 -0.30
CA LEU A 14 23.71 10.92 -1.46
C LEU A 14 24.39 10.46 -2.74
N THR A 15 23.69 9.73 -3.57
CA THR A 15 24.16 9.27 -4.89
C THR A 15 23.30 9.89 -5.98
N ARG A 16 23.93 10.49 -7.00
CA ARG A 16 23.23 11.16 -8.09
C ARG A 16 22.47 10.15 -8.97
N GLN A 17 21.20 10.43 -9.23
CA GLN A 17 20.37 9.69 -10.19
C GLN A 17 19.66 10.69 -11.12
N GLY A 18 20.27 10.97 -12.28
CA GLY A 18 19.79 11.98 -13.23
C GLY A 18 19.87 13.39 -12.64
N LYS A 19 18.73 14.08 -12.50
CA LYS A 19 18.61 15.43 -11.93
C LYS A 19 18.45 15.44 -10.40
N THR A 20 18.21 14.29 -9.80
CA THR A 20 17.97 14.16 -8.35
C THR A 20 19.04 13.31 -7.69
N PHE A 21 19.02 13.27 -6.36
CA PHE A 21 19.91 12.44 -5.55
C PHE A 21 19.10 11.45 -4.73
N ARG A 22 19.69 10.30 -4.46
CA ARG A 22 19.11 9.25 -3.63
C ARG A 22 20.03 8.91 -2.47
N GLY A 23 19.43 8.60 -1.34
CA GLY A 23 20.16 8.18 -0.14
C GLY A 23 19.31 7.35 0.81
N ARG A 24 19.95 6.88 1.86
CA ARG A 24 19.24 6.21 2.97
C ARG A 24 18.54 7.29 3.81
N CYS A 25 17.27 7.08 4.12
CA CYS A 25 16.53 8.02 4.96
C CYS A 25 17.00 7.94 6.42
N PRO A 26 17.36 9.06 7.06
CA PRO A 26 17.82 9.08 8.45
C PRO A 26 16.67 9.15 9.47
N PHE A 27 15.42 9.23 9.02
CA PHE A 27 14.24 9.37 9.87
C PHE A 27 13.58 8.03 10.21
N HIS A 28 13.92 6.97 9.48
CA HIS A 28 13.48 5.60 9.78
C HIS A 28 14.63 4.61 9.50
N ASN A 29 14.63 3.50 10.20
CA ASN A 29 15.69 2.48 10.09
C ASN A 29 15.46 1.49 8.94
N GLY A 30 14.78 1.89 7.86
CA GLY A 30 14.53 1.05 6.71
C GLY A 30 15.82 0.58 6.01
N GLU A 31 15.81 -0.62 5.46
CA GLU A 31 16.98 -1.22 4.79
C GLU A 31 17.31 -0.58 3.44
N SER A 32 16.35 0.13 2.82
CA SER A 32 16.52 0.74 1.51
C SER A 32 17.54 1.88 1.52
N LYS A 33 18.60 1.72 0.73
CA LYS A 33 19.65 2.73 0.55
C LYS A 33 19.23 3.91 -0.33
N THR A 34 18.03 3.86 -0.95
CA THR A 34 17.56 4.80 -1.96
C THR A 34 16.17 5.37 -1.67
N SER A 35 15.66 5.16 -0.45
CA SER A 35 14.33 5.61 -0.04
C SER A 35 14.16 7.12 0.02
N LEU A 36 15.25 7.86 0.32
CA LEU A 36 15.27 9.31 0.35
C LEU A 36 15.60 9.85 -1.05
N LEU A 37 14.70 10.64 -1.61
CA LEU A 37 14.92 11.43 -2.82
C LEU A 37 15.19 12.88 -2.41
N VAL A 38 16.21 13.49 -3.01
CA VAL A 38 16.55 14.90 -2.85
C VAL A 38 16.60 15.55 -4.22
N ASP A 39 15.74 16.54 -4.42
CA ASP A 39 15.76 17.42 -5.57
C ASP A 39 16.48 18.71 -5.15
N ALA A 40 17.75 18.84 -5.54
CA ALA A 40 18.57 19.97 -5.16
C ALA A 40 18.12 21.26 -5.85
N ASP A 41 17.60 21.18 -7.08
CA ASP A 41 17.13 22.32 -7.87
C ASP A 41 15.81 22.86 -7.30
N ALA A 42 14.89 21.97 -6.94
CA ALA A 42 13.65 22.35 -6.28
C ALA A 42 13.81 22.65 -4.78
N GLY A 43 14.95 22.33 -4.17
CA GLY A 43 15.20 22.50 -2.73
C GLY A 43 14.29 21.64 -1.86
N LYS A 44 13.90 20.44 -2.30
CA LYS A 44 12.97 19.56 -1.62
C LYS A 44 13.51 18.14 -1.46
N TYR A 45 13.07 17.49 -0.37
CA TYR A 45 13.30 16.06 -0.18
C TYR A 45 11.99 15.32 0.06
N HIS A 46 11.99 14.02 -0.24
CA HIS A 46 10.88 13.12 0.03
C HIS A 46 11.40 11.71 0.28
N CYS A 47 10.95 11.08 1.35
CA CYS A 47 11.21 9.67 1.63
C CYS A 47 10.02 8.80 1.21
N PHE A 48 10.24 7.88 0.29
CA PHE A 48 9.21 6.95 -0.16
C PHE A 48 8.93 5.81 0.83
N GLY A 49 9.77 5.64 1.86
CA GLY A 49 9.56 4.65 2.90
C GLY A 49 8.66 5.12 4.04
N CYS A 50 8.98 6.30 4.63
CA CYS A 50 8.23 6.83 5.78
C CYS A 50 7.36 8.05 5.45
N GLY A 51 7.35 8.53 4.20
CA GLY A 51 6.58 9.71 3.80
C GLY A 51 7.14 11.05 4.28
N GLN A 52 8.27 11.07 4.99
CA GLN A 52 8.90 12.32 5.44
C GLN A 52 9.33 13.16 4.26
N HIS A 53 8.94 14.43 4.25
CA HIS A 53 9.21 15.33 3.13
C HIS A 53 9.30 16.79 3.60
N GLY A 54 9.94 17.64 2.80
CA GLY A 54 10.03 19.05 3.13
C GLY A 54 11.12 19.77 2.33
N ASP A 55 11.52 20.92 2.90
CA ASP A 55 12.63 21.76 2.46
C ASP A 55 13.77 21.76 3.50
N ALA A 56 14.75 22.63 3.31
CA ALA A 56 15.88 22.75 4.24
C ALA A 56 15.45 23.15 5.66
N ILE A 57 14.40 23.98 5.79
CA ILE A 57 13.88 24.37 7.10
C ILE A 57 13.24 23.18 7.80
N GLN A 58 12.41 22.42 7.06
CA GLN A 58 11.76 21.23 7.62
C GLN A 58 12.79 20.16 7.99
N TRP A 59 13.83 19.97 7.15
CA TRP A 59 14.94 19.07 7.48
C TRP A 59 15.62 19.41 8.81
N LEU A 60 15.97 20.69 9.02
CA LEU A 60 16.60 21.14 10.26
C LEU A 60 15.71 20.91 11.49
N ARG A 61 14.41 21.11 11.33
CA ARG A 61 13.43 20.87 12.39
C ARG A 61 13.33 19.39 12.75
N ASP A 62 13.22 18.53 11.74
CA ASP A 62 12.99 17.10 11.95
C ASP A 62 14.27 16.35 12.35
N LYS A 63 15.42 16.75 11.77
CA LYS A 63 16.70 16.05 12.02
C LYS A 63 17.47 16.60 13.22
N ARG A 64 17.44 17.91 13.43
CA ARG A 64 18.22 18.57 14.48
C ARG A 64 17.36 19.12 15.62
N GLY A 65 16.04 18.97 15.56
CA GLY A 65 15.12 19.44 16.59
C GLY A 65 15.00 20.98 16.71
N LEU A 66 15.44 21.73 15.70
CA LEU A 66 15.41 23.19 15.73
C LEU A 66 13.96 23.70 15.59
N SER A 67 13.65 24.80 16.27
CA SER A 67 12.44 25.55 16.00
C SER A 67 12.46 26.17 14.60
N PHE A 68 11.33 26.61 14.09
CA PHE A 68 11.26 27.29 12.78
C PHE A 68 12.18 28.53 12.72
N VAL A 69 12.21 29.31 13.78
CA VAL A 69 13.03 30.53 13.88
C VAL A 69 14.52 30.19 13.86
N GLU A 70 14.95 29.21 14.66
CA GLU A 70 16.34 28.76 14.71
C GLU A 70 16.78 28.15 13.35
N ALA A 71 15.92 27.39 12.69
CA ALA A 71 16.19 26.85 11.36
C ALA A 71 16.36 27.94 10.30
N CYS A 72 15.52 28.98 10.34
CA CYS A 72 15.66 30.15 9.48
C CYS A 72 16.98 30.88 9.73
N HIS A 73 17.30 31.16 10.97
CA HIS A 73 18.59 31.81 11.33
C HIS A 73 19.80 30.97 10.91
N TYR A 74 19.73 29.64 11.08
CA TYR A 74 20.79 28.74 10.64
C TYR A 74 21.03 28.81 9.12
N LEU A 75 19.98 29.00 8.33
CA LEU A 75 20.06 29.16 6.87
C LEU A 75 20.37 30.59 6.41
N GLY A 76 20.54 31.52 7.35
CA GLY A 76 20.81 32.94 7.04
C GLY A 76 19.58 33.73 6.60
N HIS A 77 18.36 33.22 6.91
CA HIS A 77 17.10 33.90 6.65
C HIS A 77 16.59 34.58 7.91
N ASP A 78 16.19 35.84 7.80
CA ASP A 78 15.43 36.49 8.85
C ASP A 78 13.96 36.09 8.73
N PRO A 79 13.37 35.35 9.70
CA PRO A 79 12.00 34.91 9.60
C PRO A 79 10.96 36.02 9.66
N GLY A 80 11.33 37.27 9.99
CA GLY A 80 10.42 38.40 10.12
C GLY A 80 9.20 38.13 11.04
N PRO A 81 8.42 39.10 11.47
CA PRO A 81 7.20 38.85 12.21
C PRO A 81 6.13 38.23 11.31
N ARG A 82 6.05 36.91 11.29
CA ARG A 82 4.94 36.20 10.63
C ARG A 82 3.74 36.14 11.58
N SER A 83 2.68 36.82 11.24
CA SER A 83 1.33 36.38 11.67
C SER A 83 1.13 34.95 11.13
N PRO A 84 0.78 33.97 11.98
CA PRO A 84 0.40 32.66 11.47
C PRO A 84 -0.86 32.82 10.63
N GLY A 85 -0.70 32.93 9.31
CA GLY A 85 -1.82 32.75 8.39
C GLY A 85 -2.49 31.38 8.64
N PRO A 86 -3.78 31.25 8.39
CA PRO A 86 -4.46 29.97 8.55
C PRO A 86 -3.67 28.91 7.77
N ARG A 87 -3.24 27.85 8.45
CA ARG A 87 -2.59 26.71 7.78
C ARG A 87 -3.57 26.22 6.72
N PRO A 88 -3.13 26.02 5.47
CA PRO A 88 -3.98 25.37 4.49
C PRO A 88 -4.48 24.06 5.10
N VAL A 89 -5.77 23.96 5.29
CA VAL A 89 -6.40 22.70 5.71
C VAL A 89 -6.13 21.73 4.54
N PRO A 90 -5.47 20.60 4.76
CA PRO A 90 -5.26 19.62 3.69
C PRO A 90 -6.63 19.31 3.08
N PRO A 91 -6.72 19.18 1.74
CA PRO A 91 -7.99 18.84 1.13
C PRO A 91 -8.52 17.55 1.77
N LYS A 92 -9.81 17.56 2.14
CA LYS A 92 -10.48 16.40 2.69
C LYS A 92 -10.33 15.26 1.68
N TRP A 93 -9.83 14.10 2.11
CA TRP A 93 -9.72 12.97 1.22
C TRP A 93 -11.11 12.57 0.70
N GLU A 94 -11.20 12.34 -0.59
CA GLU A 94 -12.36 11.80 -1.28
C GLU A 94 -11.94 10.57 -2.09
N PRO A 95 -12.75 9.51 -2.12
CA PRO A 95 -12.46 8.34 -2.92
C PRO A 95 -12.49 8.72 -4.41
N ARG A 96 -11.61 8.11 -5.20
CA ARG A 96 -11.54 8.32 -6.64
C ARG A 96 -12.11 7.11 -7.36
N GLU A 97 -12.77 7.36 -8.44
CA GLU A 97 -13.20 6.29 -9.34
C GLU A 97 -12.00 5.75 -10.11
N GLU A 98 -11.83 4.45 -10.10
CA GLU A 98 -10.76 3.77 -10.83
C GLU A 98 -11.29 3.28 -12.17
N ALA A 99 -10.72 3.81 -13.25
CA ALA A 99 -11.08 3.40 -14.60
C ALA A 99 -10.38 2.10 -15.00
N ALA A 100 -11.07 1.33 -15.85
CA ALA A 100 -10.44 0.19 -16.52
C ALA A 100 -9.30 0.68 -17.42
N PRO A 101 -8.18 -0.05 -17.52
CA PRO A 101 -7.15 0.21 -18.51
C PRO A 101 -7.71 0.20 -19.95
N PRO A 102 -7.07 0.91 -20.91
CA PRO A 102 -7.47 0.88 -22.30
C PRO A 102 -7.54 -0.55 -22.86
N GLU A 103 -8.41 -0.80 -23.83
CA GLU A 103 -8.66 -2.14 -24.41
C GLU A 103 -7.36 -2.79 -24.91
N LEU A 104 -6.56 -2.07 -25.69
CA LEU A 104 -5.28 -2.59 -26.17
C LEU A 104 -4.32 -2.97 -25.03
N TRP A 105 -4.34 -2.20 -23.94
CA TRP A 105 -3.56 -2.56 -22.74
C TRP A 105 -4.06 -3.88 -22.15
N GLN A 106 -5.39 -4.05 -22.03
CA GLN A 106 -5.98 -5.25 -21.46
C GLN A 106 -5.69 -6.50 -22.31
N GLU A 107 -5.76 -6.39 -23.64
CA GLU A 107 -5.39 -7.47 -24.56
C GLU A 107 -3.93 -7.88 -24.41
N ARG A 108 -3.00 -6.91 -24.37
CA ARG A 108 -1.58 -7.17 -24.15
C ARG A 108 -1.30 -7.77 -22.78
N ALA A 109 -1.94 -7.22 -21.74
CA ALA A 109 -1.83 -7.73 -20.39
C ALA A 109 -2.34 -9.17 -20.27
N ARG A 110 -3.44 -9.51 -20.95
CA ARG A 110 -3.97 -10.87 -20.99
C ARG A 110 -2.98 -11.82 -21.65
N SER A 111 -2.50 -11.48 -22.87
CA SER A 111 -1.53 -12.31 -23.58
C SER A 111 -0.24 -12.52 -22.78
N PHE A 112 0.27 -11.47 -22.13
CA PHE A 112 1.43 -11.57 -21.22
C PHE A 112 1.13 -12.47 -20.01
N LEU A 113 -0.03 -12.28 -19.38
CA LEU A 113 -0.44 -13.05 -18.19
C LEU A 113 -0.58 -14.53 -18.50
N ASP A 114 -1.20 -14.89 -19.64
CA ASP A 114 -1.38 -16.29 -20.04
C ASP A 114 -0.02 -16.99 -20.20
N GLY A 115 0.97 -16.31 -20.81
CA GLY A 115 2.35 -16.80 -20.88
C GLY A 115 3.02 -16.93 -19.52
N ALA A 116 2.80 -15.95 -18.63
CA ALA A 116 3.37 -15.96 -17.28
C ALA A 116 2.74 -17.08 -16.41
N VAL A 117 1.43 -17.32 -16.51
CA VAL A 117 0.74 -18.43 -15.85
C VAL A 117 1.31 -19.77 -16.36
N ALA A 118 1.40 -19.96 -17.68
CA ALA A 118 1.98 -21.17 -18.25
C ALA A 118 3.42 -21.39 -17.77
N CYS A 119 4.22 -20.32 -17.67
CA CYS A 119 5.59 -20.40 -17.15
C CYS A 119 5.61 -20.82 -15.67
N LEU A 120 4.73 -20.25 -14.82
CA LEU A 120 4.64 -20.65 -13.40
C LEU A 120 4.33 -22.13 -13.23
N TRP A 121 3.50 -22.71 -14.12
CA TRP A 121 3.11 -24.12 -14.06
C TRP A 121 4.04 -25.05 -14.83
N SER A 122 5.09 -24.55 -15.48
CA SER A 122 6.16 -25.34 -16.08
C SER A 122 7.22 -25.73 -15.03
N GLU A 123 8.25 -26.48 -15.46
CA GLU A 123 9.42 -26.79 -14.62
C GLU A 123 10.14 -25.52 -14.11
N ARG A 124 10.18 -24.47 -14.93
CA ARG A 124 10.81 -23.17 -14.56
C ARG A 124 10.15 -22.51 -13.35
N GLY A 125 8.87 -22.75 -13.13
CA GLY A 125 8.13 -22.18 -12.01
C GLY A 125 8.17 -23.01 -10.73
N ALA A 126 8.85 -24.13 -10.69
CA ALA A 126 8.85 -25.05 -9.55
C ALA A 126 9.31 -24.36 -8.25
N ASP A 127 10.42 -23.63 -8.28
CA ASP A 127 10.94 -22.93 -7.11
C ASP A 127 10.00 -21.81 -6.64
N MET A 128 9.39 -21.09 -7.56
CA MET A 128 8.41 -20.04 -7.22
C MET A 128 7.16 -20.64 -6.58
N ARG A 129 6.64 -21.76 -7.08
CA ARG A 129 5.51 -22.47 -6.46
C ARG A 129 5.87 -22.99 -5.08
N ALA A 130 7.06 -23.54 -4.91
CA ALA A 130 7.56 -23.98 -3.61
C ALA A 130 7.67 -22.83 -2.62
N TRP A 131 8.18 -21.68 -3.06
CA TRP A 131 8.24 -20.46 -2.26
C TRP A 131 6.85 -19.94 -1.87
N LEU A 132 5.90 -19.87 -2.82
CA LEU A 132 4.52 -19.46 -2.55
C LEU A 132 3.86 -20.36 -1.51
N HIS A 133 4.15 -21.65 -1.52
CA HIS A 133 3.63 -22.59 -0.54
C HIS A 133 4.34 -22.45 0.81
N ALA A 134 5.66 -22.46 0.85
CA ALA A 134 6.43 -22.49 2.08
C ALA A 134 6.47 -21.15 2.82
N GLU A 135 6.62 -20.03 2.06
CA GLU A 135 6.84 -18.70 2.64
C GLU A 135 5.57 -17.82 2.63
N LYS A 136 4.56 -18.19 1.84
CA LYS A 136 3.31 -17.46 1.74
C LYS A 136 2.07 -18.28 2.14
N GLY A 137 2.23 -19.56 2.43
CA GLY A 137 1.17 -20.44 2.86
C GLY A 137 0.08 -20.68 1.81
N LEU A 138 0.31 -20.32 0.57
CA LEU A 138 -0.70 -20.41 -0.48
C LEU A 138 -0.80 -21.83 -1.02
N GLN A 139 -2.03 -22.34 -1.05
CA GLN A 139 -2.35 -23.63 -1.67
C GLN A 139 -2.34 -23.51 -3.20
N GLU A 140 -2.09 -24.62 -3.87
CA GLU A 140 -2.09 -24.67 -5.33
C GLU A 140 -3.40 -24.20 -5.94
N THR A 141 -4.53 -24.52 -5.32
CA THR A 141 -5.87 -24.09 -5.72
C THR A 141 -6.01 -22.56 -5.67
N THR A 142 -5.48 -21.94 -4.62
CA THR A 142 -5.48 -20.47 -4.46
C THR A 142 -4.59 -19.80 -5.49
N ILE A 143 -3.38 -20.33 -5.73
CA ILE A 143 -2.43 -19.84 -6.73
C ILE A 143 -3.05 -19.87 -8.13
N LYS A 144 -3.74 -20.97 -8.48
CA LYS A 144 -4.46 -21.14 -9.76
C LYS A 144 -5.63 -20.18 -9.89
N ALA A 145 -6.47 -20.10 -8.87
CA ALA A 145 -7.66 -19.23 -8.89
C ALA A 145 -7.28 -17.75 -8.98
N ALA A 146 -6.17 -17.34 -8.34
CA ALA A 146 -5.65 -15.98 -8.42
C ALA A 146 -4.97 -15.66 -9.76
N GLY A 147 -4.71 -16.66 -10.61
CA GLY A 147 -4.01 -16.48 -11.88
C GLY A 147 -2.59 -15.97 -11.70
N LEU A 148 -1.89 -16.35 -10.60
CA LEU A 148 -0.50 -15.95 -10.41
C LEU A 148 0.37 -16.54 -11.54
N GLY A 149 1.37 -15.76 -11.97
CA GLY A 149 2.27 -16.14 -13.05
C GLY A 149 3.74 -15.91 -12.71
N LEU A 150 4.65 -16.37 -13.55
CA LEU A 150 6.08 -16.12 -13.46
C LEU A 150 6.57 -15.48 -14.76
N ASN A 151 7.13 -14.27 -14.64
CA ASN A 151 7.91 -13.67 -15.73
C ASN A 151 9.40 -14.03 -15.53
N PRO A 152 9.98 -14.91 -16.36
CA PRO A 152 11.33 -15.42 -16.13
C PRO A 152 12.44 -14.44 -16.48
N ALA A 153 12.14 -13.32 -17.17
CA ALA A 153 13.17 -12.39 -17.64
C ALA A 153 12.61 -10.95 -17.73
N ASN A 154 13.51 -9.96 -17.67
CA ASN A 154 13.14 -8.57 -17.92
C ASN A 154 12.68 -8.38 -19.38
N ILE A 155 11.52 -7.75 -19.55
CA ILE A 155 10.95 -7.40 -20.86
C ILE A 155 10.95 -5.88 -21.00
N TYR A 156 11.33 -5.40 -22.20
CA TYR A 156 11.32 -3.99 -22.56
C TYR A 156 10.61 -3.83 -23.91
N GLU A 157 9.43 -3.22 -23.90
CA GLU A 157 8.61 -2.99 -25.10
C GLU A 157 8.32 -1.50 -25.30
N PRO A 158 8.04 -1.04 -26.52
CA PRO A 158 7.51 0.30 -26.73
C PRO A 158 6.19 0.50 -25.97
N LYS A 159 5.98 1.66 -25.36
CA LYS A 159 4.72 1.95 -24.66
C LYS A 159 3.51 1.92 -25.60
N SER A 160 3.70 2.28 -26.84
CA SER A 160 2.67 2.26 -27.89
C SER A 160 2.09 0.86 -28.13
N THR A 161 2.86 -0.22 -27.95
CA THR A 161 2.36 -1.61 -28.08
C THR A 161 1.39 -1.98 -26.94
N TRP A 162 1.35 -1.17 -25.89
CA TRP A 162 0.42 -1.29 -24.76
C TRP A 162 -0.69 -0.24 -24.81
N GLY A 163 -0.86 0.48 -25.92
CA GLY A 163 -1.84 1.56 -26.03
C GLY A 163 -1.56 2.77 -25.14
N LEU A 164 -0.33 2.88 -24.64
CA LEU A 164 0.09 3.99 -23.78
C LEU A 164 0.69 5.13 -24.60
N ALA A 165 0.47 6.36 -24.17
CA ALA A 165 1.06 7.53 -24.80
C ALA A 165 2.59 7.44 -24.82
N PRO A 166 3.26 7.81 -25.94
CA PRO A 166 4.69 7.90 -26.01
C PRO A 166 5.24 8.85 -24.93
N SER A 167 6.35 8.47 -24.32
CA SER A 167 7.02 9.28 -23.30
C SER A 167 8.48 9.49 -23.74
N PRO A 168 8.79 10.57 -24.45
CA PRO A 168 10.15 10.83 -24.93
C PRO A 168 11.11 11.09 -23.77
N LYS A 169 12.34 10.63 -23.93
CA LYS A 169 13.48 11.01 -23.10
C LYS A 169 14.08 12.32 -23.60
N GLU A 170 15.02 12.87 -22.83
CA GLU A 170 15.77 14.09 -23.22
C GLU A 170 16.58 13.91 -24.52
N ASP A 171 17.00 12.68 -24.82
CA ASP A 171 17.73 12.32 -26.04
C ASP A 171 16.83 12.05 -27.26
N GLY A 172 15.51 12.27 -27.14
CA GLY A 172 14.52 12.03 -28.18
C GLY A 172 14.10 10.55 -28.33
N THR A 173 14.71 9.61 -27.61
CA THR A 173 14.31 8.21 -27.64
C THR A 173 13.06 7.97 -26.79
N GLU A 174 12.23 6.98 -27.16
CA GLU A 174 11.03 6.64 -26.38
C GLU A 174 11.39 5.85 -25.12
N ARG A 175 10.75 6.19 -23.99
CA ARG A 175 10.80 5.38 -22.77
C ARG A 175 10.03 4.08 -23.01
N ARG A 176 10.71 2.96 -22.82
CA ARG A 176 10.09 1.64 -22.99
C ARG A 176 9.30 1.24 -21.75
N GLN A 177 8.24 0.46 -21.96
CA GLN A 177 7.57 -0.27 -20.89
C GLN A 177 8.53 -1.33 -20.37
N TRP A 178 8.83 -1.27 -19.08
CA TRP A 178 9.61 -2.28 -18.40
C TRP A 178 8.71 -3.20 -17.59
N ILE A 179 8.85 -4.49 -17.82
CA ILE A 179 8.19 -5.55 -17.06
C ILE A 179 9.31 -6.41 -16.49
N PRO A 180 9.62 -6.30 -15.19
CA PRO A 180 10.73 -7.02 -14.59
C PRO A 180 10.48 -8.53 -14.50
N ALA A 181 11.56 -9.30 -14.37
CA ALA A 181 11.49 -10.70 -13.95
C ALA A 181 10.92 -10.79 -12.52
N GLY A 182 10.13 -11.83 -12.26
CA GLY A 182 9.55 -12.10 -10.95
C GLY A 182 8.14 -12.67 -10.99
N LEU A 183 7.53 -12.78 -9.80
CA LEU A 183 6.15 -13.24 -9.63
C LEU A 183 5.18 -12.19 -10.16
N VAL A 184 4.29 -12.61 -11.05
CA VAL A 184 3.22 -11.78 -11.62
C VAL A 184 1.95 -11.94 -10.78
N ILE A 185 1.45 -10.84 -10.25
CA ILE A 185 0.24 -10.77 -9.44
C ILE A 185 -0.79 -9.93 -10.23
N PRO A 186 -1.78 -10.56 -10.87
CA PRO A 186 -2.79 -9.85 -11.63
C PRO A 186 -3.95 -9.37 -10.74
N LEU A 187 -4.53 -8.22 -11.07
CA LEU A 187 -5.91 -7.89 -10.69
C LEU A 187 -6.80 -8.13 -11.90
N THR A 188 -7.75 -9.04 -11.76
CA THR A 188 -8.73 -9.36 -12.81
C THR A 188 -10.15 -9.07 -12.32
N ILE A 189 -10.90 -8.30 -13.08
CA ILE A 189 -12.30 -7.94 -12.76
C ILE A 189 -13.17 -8.33 -13.97
N GLY A 190 -14.19 -9.13 -13.76
CA GLY A 190 -15.07 -9.58 -14.84
C GLY A 190 -14.36 -10.30 -15.99
N GLY A 191 -13.24 -10.96 -15.71
CA GLY A 191 -12.42 -11.63 -16.73
C GLY A 191 -11.41 -10.73 -17.45
N ALA A 192 -11.44 -9.40 -17.29
CA ALA A 192 -10.46 -8.48 -17.86
C ALA A 192 -9.31 -8.20 -16.89
N VAL A 193 -8.11 -7.99 -17.40
CA VAL A 193 -6.94 -7.67 -16.59
C VAL A 193 -6.89 -6.16 -16.33
N TYR A 194 -6.98 -5.77 -15.07
CA TYR A 194 -6.95 -4.36 -14.64
C TYR A 194 -5.56 -3.93 -14.16
N ARG A 195 -4.78 -4.84 -13.57
CA ARG A 195 -3.43 -4.55 -13.10
C ARG A 195 -2.52 -5.75 -13.28
N LEU A 196 -1.27 -5.47 -13.60
CA LEU A 196 -0.16 -6.39 -13.48
C LEU A 196 0.82 -5.80 -12.46
N ARG A 197 1.05 -6.50 -11.37
CA ARG A 197 2.06 -6.17 -10.36
C ARG A 197 3.11 -7.26 -10.33
N ILE A 198 4.37 -6.89 -10.39
CA ILE A 198 5.49 -7.83 -10.43
C ILE A 198 6.26 -7.73 -9.12
N ARG A 199 6.35 -8.84 -8.38
CA ARG A 199 7.25 -8.96 -7.24
C ARG A 199 8.57 -9.51 -7.74
N ARG A 200 9.60 -8.72 -7.62
CA ARG A 200 10.98 -9.08 -8.00
C ARG A 200 11.61 -9.91 -6.90
N ASP A 201 12.32 -10.97 -7.27
CA ASP A 201 13.04 -11.81 -6.31
C ASP A 201 14.32 -11.11 -5.84
N ASP A 202 15.06 -10.54 -6.77
CA ASP A 202 16.22 -9.69 -6.50
C ASP A 202 15.96 -8.25 -6.96
N PRO A 203 15.50 -7.37 -6.05
CA PRO A 203 15.27 -5.97 -6.37
C PRO A 203 16.58 -5.15 -6.45
N GLY A 204 17.71 -5.64 -5.96
CA GLY A 204 18.92 -4.84 -5.77
C GLY A 204 18.59 -3.58 -4.93
N ASP A 205 19.04 -2.41 -5.38
CA ASP A 205 18.71 -1.11 -4.76
C ASP A 205 17.33 -0.55 -5.16
N GLY A 206 16.56 -1.26 -6.00
CA GLY A 206 15.26 -0.83 -6.49
C GLY A 206 14.09 -1.33 -5.63
N THR A 207 12.86 -0.98 -6.06
CA THR A 207 11.64 -1.44 -5.41
C THR A 207 11.41 -2.93 -5.66
N ARG A 208 10.95 -3.63 -4.62
CA ARG A 208 10.59 -5.06 -4.72
C ARG A 208 9.34 -5.27 -5.57
N TYR A 209 8.38 -4.37 -5.49
CA TYR A 209 7.15 -4.44 -6.25
C TYR A 209 7.12 -3.36 -7.34
N VAL A 210 6.78 -3.77 -8.55
CA VAL A 210 6.65 -2.88 -9.72
C VAL A 210 5.26 -3.05 -10.29
N VAL A 211 4.51 -1.96 -10.40
CA VAL A 211 3.23 -1.93 -11.11
C VAL A 211 3.51 -1.61 -12.58
N VAL A 212 3.04 -2.44 -13.49
CA VAL A 212 3.19 -2.23 -14.93
C VAL A 212 2.42 -0.98 -15.34
N SER A 213 3.06 -0.04 -16.06
CA SER A 213 2.43 1.24 -16.41
C SER A 213 1.14 1.02 -17.20
N GLY A 214 0.13 1.83 -16.91
CA GLY A 214 -1.22 1.68 -17.47
C GLY A 214 -2.16 0.79 -16.66
N SER A 215 -1.65 0.12 -15.62
CA SER A 215 -2.47 -0.63 -14.66
C SER A 215 -3.35 0.29 -13.82
N SER A 216 -4.54 -0.17 -13.45
CA SER A 216 -5.39 0.46 -12.43
C SER A 216 -4.75 0.41 -11.04
N SER A 217 -5.06 1.39 -10.19
CA SER A 217 -4.67 1.43 -8.78
C SER A 217 -5.75 0.88 -7.84
N ALA A 218 -6.85 0.36 -8.37
CA ALA A 218 -7.94 -0.23 -7.57
C ALA A 218 -7.39 -1.26 -6.56
N PRO A 219 -7.91 -1.30 -5.33
CA PRO A 219 -7.58 -2.36 -4.38
C PRO A 219 -7.97 -3.73 -4.93
N MET A 220 -7.28 -4.78 -4.48
CA MET A 220 -7.71 -6.15 -4.74
C MET A 220 -8.67 -6.60 -3.65
N THR A 221 -9.84 -7.10 -4.01
CA THR A 221 -10.90 -7.41 -3.06
C THR A 221 -11.43 -8.83 -3.26
N TRP A 222 -11.85 -9.46 -2.16
CA TRP A 222 -12.53 -10.76 -2.15
C TRP A 222 -13.69 -10.68 -1.15
N ASN A 223 -14.88 -11.13 -1.54
CA ASN A 223 -16.07 -11.23 -0.68
C ASN A 223 -16.34 -9.94 0.15
N ILE A 224 -16.04 -8.77 -0.41
CA ILE A 224 -16.08 -7.49 0.31
C ILE A 224 -17.50 -7.07 0.74
N GLU A 225 -18.52 -7.71 0.21
CA GLU A 225 -19.94 -7.55 0.58
C GLU A 225 -20.28 -8.17 1.94
N ARG A 226 -19.35 -8.89 2.57
CA ARG A 226 -19.57 -9.48 3.90
C ARG A 226 -19.64 -8.42 4.99
N ALA A 227 -20.37 -8.74 6.07
CA ALA A 227 -20.50 -7.85 7.21
C ALA A 227 -19.18 -7.56 7.93
N ALA A 228 -18.21 -8.46 7.88
CA ALA A 228 -16.86 -8.26 8.40
C ALA A 228 -15.86 -8.19 7.24
N VAL A 229 -14.91 -7.26 7.30
CA VAL A 229 -13.86 -7.09 6.27
C VAL A 229 -12.49 -6.95 6.96
N VAL A 230 -11.49 -7.65 6.42
CA VAL A 230 -10.09 -7.51 6.84
C VAL A 230 -9.32 -6.71 5.78
N ILE A 231 -8.60 -5.69 6.22
CA ILE A 231 -7.76 -4.86 5.34
C ILE A 231 -6.30 -5.21 5.57
N VAL A 232 -5.59 -5.54 4.50
CA VAL A 232 -4.15 -5.84 4.50
C VAL A 232 -3.38 -4.99 3.50
N GLU A 233 -2.06 -4.97 3.62
CA GLU A 233 -1.21 -4.22 2.72
C GLU A 233 -0.96 -4.99 1.42
N SER A 234 -0.52 -6.24 1.47
CA SER A 234 -0.06 -6.98 0.30
C SER A 234 -1.13 -7.88 -0.31
N GLU A 235 -1.07 -8.08 -1.63
CA GLU A 235 -1.99 -8.98 -2.34
C GLU A 235 -1.80 -10.44 -1.94
N LEU A 236 -0.57 -10.86 -1.62
CA LEU A 236 -0.30 -12.25 -1.22
C LEU A 236 -0.91 -12.55 0.15
N ASP A 237 -0.86 -11.59 1.08
CA ASP A 237 -1.52 -11.71 2.37
C ASP A 237 -3.05 -11.69 2.25
N GLY A 238 -3.56 -10.88 1.30
CA GLY A 238 -4.97 -10.88 0.97
C GLY A 238 -5.44 -12.23 0.42
N LEU A 239 -4.69 -12.84 -0.49
CA LEU A 239 -4.95 -14.19 -1.01
C LEU A 239 -4.95 -15.24 0.10
N LEU A 240 -3.96 -15.17 1.01
CA LEU A 240 -3.86 -16.08 2.14
C LEU A 240 -5.07 -15.94 3.08
N LEU A 241 -5.44 -14.72 3.46
CA LEU A 241 -6.61 -14.51 4.31
C LEU A 241 -7.92 -14.95 3.65
N ASN A 242 -8.07 -14.71 2.35
CA ASN A 242 -9.23 -15.22 1.61
C ASN A 242 -9.24 -16.76 1.56
N GLN A 243 -8.08 -17.41 1.48
CA GLN A 243 -7.95 -18.87 1.56
C GLN A 243 -8.40 -19.41 2.92
N GLU A 244 -7.96 -18.80 4.01
CA GLU A 244 -8.12 -19.30 5.36
C GLU A 244 -9.46 -18.89 6.02
N ALA A 245 -10.00 -17.73 5.66
CA ALA A 245 -11.15 -17.12 6.30
C ALA A 245 -12.11 -16.37 5.36
N GLY A 246 -12.03 -16.57 4.05
CA GLY A 246 -12.88 -15.87 3.07
C GLY A 246 -14.38 -16.22 3.16
N ASP A 247 -14.74 -17.31 3.85
CA ASP A 247 -16.11 -17.64 4.19
C ASP A 247 -16.64 -16.86 5.43
N LEU A 248 -15.76 -16.27 6.23
CA LEU A 248 -16.10 -15.49 7.45
C LEU A 248 -16.06 -13.98 7.17
N ALA A 249 -15.08 -13.51 6.46
CA ALA A 249 -14.85 -12.09 6.22
C ALA A 249 -14.47 -11.81 4.76
N GLY A 250 -14.83 -10.62 4.28
CA GLY A 250 -14.26 -10.07 3.07
C GLY A 250 -12.81 -9.63 3.30
N VAL A 251 -12.04 -9.52 2.23
CA VAL A 251 -10.64 -9.09 2.31
C VAL A 251 -10.38 -7.97 1.31
N VAL A 252 -9.64 -6.95 1.74
CA VAL A 252 -9.17 -5.84 0.90
C VAL A 252 -7.66 -5.75 1.01
N SER A 253 -6.96 -5.89 -0.12
CA SER A 253 -5.54 -5.60 -0.23
C SER A 253 -5.32 -4.26 -0.93
N LEU A 254 -4.64 -3.35 -0.25
CA LEU A 254 -4.42 -1.99 -0.73
C LEU A 254 -3.21 -1.87 -1.67
N GLY A 255 -2.26 -2.79 -1.60
CA GLY A 255 -0.99 -2.73 -2.32
C GLY A 255 0.10 -1.87 -1.65
N SER A 256 -0.26 -1.03 -0.70
CA SER A 256 0.67 -0.32 0.19
C SER A 256 -0.06 0.24 1.40
N ALA A 257 0.64 0.47 2.50
CA ALA A 257 0.08 1.06 3.73
C ALA A 257 -0.57 2.45 3.52
N GLN A 258 -0.11 3.20 2.53
CA GLN A 258 -0.60 4.57 2.25
C GLN A 258 -1.72 4.62 1.21
N ALA A 259 -1.98 3.54 0.49
CA ALA A 259 -3.07 3.48 -0.46
C ALA A 259 -4.42 3.60 0.25
N LYS A 260 -5.39 4.13 -0.46
CA LYS A 260 -6.75 4.38 0.05
C LYS A 260 -7.75 3.66 -0.85
N PRO A 261 -8.93 3.31 -0.32
CA PRO A 261 -9.98 2.70 -1.11
C PRO A 261 -10.40 3.60 -2.27
N ASP A 262 -10.75 3.00 -3.40
CA ASP A 262 -11.46 3.67 -4.48
C ASP A 262 -12.95 3.88 -4.12
N THR A 263 -13.71 4.51 -5.00
CA THR A 263 -15.14 4.82 -4.77
C THR A 263 -15.96 3.57 -4.50
N THR A 264 -15.74 2.50 -5.26
CA THR A 264 -16.46 1.23 -5.13
C THR A 264 -16.14 0.56 -3.79
N THR A 265 -14.85 0.38 -3.49
CA THR A 265 -14.39 -0.23 -2.24
C THR A 265 -14.82 0.60 -1.03
N HIS A 266 -14.74 1.93 -1.12
CA HIS A 266 -15.20 2.83 -0.06
C HIS A 266 -16.69 2.66 0.24
N GLY A 267 -17.52 2.57 -0.82
CA GLY A 267 -18.95 2.34 -0.68
C GLY A 267 -19.26 1.05 0.08
N LEU A 268 -18.62 -0.06 -0.30
CA LEU A 268 -18.81 -1.36 0.34
C LEU A 268 -18.26 -1.38 1.78
N LEU A 269 -17.13 -0.73 2.05
CA LEU A 269 -16.60 -0.63 3.41
C LEU A 269 -17.50 0.18 4.35
N LYS A 270 -18.29 1.11 3.85
CA LYS A 270 -19.28 1.83 4.68
C LYS A 270 -20.44 0.96 5.15
N GLU A 271 -20.75 -0.07 4.39
CA GLU A 271 -21.80 -1.04 4.73
C GLU A 271 -21.28 -2.16 5.67
N ALA A 272 -19.95 -2.27 5.83
CA ALA A 272 -19.37 -3.28 6.70
C ALA A 272 -19.65 -2.96 8.17
N VAL A 273 -20.04 -3.99 8.93
CA VAL A 273 -20.29 -3.90 10.38
C VAL A 273 -18.98 -3.89 11.17
N VAL A 274 -17.98 -4.62 10.68
CA VAL A 274 -16.65 -4.73 11.31
C VAL A 274 -15.57 -4.60 10.24
N ILE A 275 -14.61 -3.71 10.46
CA ILE A 275 -13.42 -3.55 9.62
C ILE A 275 -12.18 -3.80 10.48
N LEU A 276 -11.49 -4.90 10.24
CA LEU A 276 -10.24 -5.26 10.90
C LEU A 276 -9.06 -4.73 10.07
N VAL A 277 -8.37 -3.71 10.57
CA VAL A 277 -7.22 -3.11 9.88
C VAL A 277 -5.94 -3.79 10.32
N SER A 278 -5.39 -4.63 9.44
CA SER A 278 -4.17 -5.42 9.63
C SER A 278 -3.10 -5.01 8.62
N LEU A 279 -2.70 -3.75 8.67
CA LEU A 279 -1.54 -3.26 7.93
C LEU A 279 -0.25 -3.70 8.62
N ASP A 280 0.86 -3.76 7.88
CA ASP A 280 2.15 -4.18 8.40
C ASP A 280 2.50 -3.45 9.70
N THR A 281 3.17 -4.15 10.63
CA THR A 281 3.47 -3.59 11.96
C THR A 281 4.66 -2.63 11.97
N ASP A 282 5.17 -2.24 10.81
CA ASP A 282 6.17 -1.19 10.69
C ASP A 282 5.57 0.21 11.02
N GLU A 283 6.45 1.22 11.12
CA GLU A 283 6.05 2.59 11.47
C GLU A 283 5.03 3.19 10.46
N ALA A 284 5.18 2.87 9.17
CA ALA A 284 4.31 3.38 8.11
C ALA A 284 2.90 2.77 8.20
N GLY A 285 2.79 1.46 8.38
CA GLY A 285 1.55 0.73 8.55
C GLY A 285 0.84 1.13 9.84
N ALA A 286 1.58 1.25 10.96
CA ALA A 286 1.03 1.72 12.21
C ALA A 286 0.44 3.12 12.10
N LYS A 287 1.16 4.09 11.50
CA LYS A 287 0.68 5.45 11.29
C LYS A 287 -0.56 5.51 10.40
N ALA A 288 -0.60 4.72 9.32
CA ALA A 288 -1.76 4.63 8.44
C ALA A 288 -2.97 4.05 9.16
N ALA A 289 -2.78 3.00 9.97
CA ALA A 289 -3.85 2.34 10.72
C ALA A 289 -4.48 3.23 11.80
N TRP A 290 -3.71 4.14 12.42
CA TRP A 290 -4.21 5.04 13.46
C TRP A 290 -4.85 6.33 12.92
N GLY A 291 -4.49 6.77 11.72
CA GLY A 291 -4.97 8.03 11.16
C GLY A 291 -6.25 7.86 10.34
N PHE A 292 -6.09 7.43 9.10
CA PHE A 292 -7.15 7.46 8.10
C PHE A 292 -8.37 6.60 8.45
N TRP A 293 -8.16 5.37 8.92
CA TRP A 293 -9.24 4.39 9.05
C TRP A 293 -10.26 4.77 10.11
N PRO A 294 -9.87 5.11 11.36
CA PRO A 294 -10.81 5.55 12.37
C PRO A 294 -11.56 6.83 11.98
N ASP A 295 -10.88 7.77 11.29
CA ASP A 295 -11.51 9.04 10.87
C ASP A 295 -12.59 8.84 9.79
N LYS A 296 -12.52 7.75 9.01
CA LYS A 296 -13.43 7.52 7.88
C LYS A 296 -14.54 6.53 8.14
N TYR A 297 -14.28 5.54 8.99
CA TYR A 297 -15.20 4.44 9.25
C TYR A 297 -15.59 4.32 10.73
N GLU A 298 -15.14 5.29 11.55
CA GLU A 298 -15.55 5.49 12.96
C GLU A 298 -15.54 4.20 13.80
N MET A 299 -16.72 3.85 14.35
CA MET A 299 -16.89 2.74 15.29
C MET A 299 -16.72 1.35 14.68
N ASN A 300 -16.85 1.23 13.35
CA ASN A 300 -16.74 -0.06 12.66
C ASN A 300 -15.29 -0.52 12.50
N VAL A 301 -14.31 0.33 12.79
CA VAL A 301 -12.89 0.04 12.58
C VAL A 301 -12.21 -0.42 13.86
N LYS A 302 -11.51 -1.54 13.75
CA LYS A 302 -10.59 -2.03 14.76
C LYS A 302 -9.21 -2.23 14.15
N ARG A 303 -8.16 -1.67 14.78
CA ARG A 303 -6.79 -2.07 14.45
C ARG A 303 -6.59 -3.50 14.95
N TRP A 304 -6.19 -4.38 14.03
CA TRP A 304 -6.07 -5.81 14.28
C TRP A 304 -4.76 -6.37 13.71
N PRO A 305 -3.60 -5.98 14.28
CA PRO A 305 -2.30 -6.47 13.79
C PRO A 305 -2.12 -7.93 14.11
N THR A 306 -1.30 -8.62 13.33
CA THR A 306 -0.87 -9.98 13.66
C THR A 306 0.01 -10.01 14.91
N VAL A 307 -0.07 -11.09 15.69
CA VAL A 307 0.61 -11.21 17.00
C VAL A 307 1.92 -12.00 16.92
N LYS A 308 2.20 -12.72 15.83
CA LYS A 308 3.37 -13.61 15.68
C LYS A 308 4.25 -13.30 14.47
N GLY A 309 4.01 -12.18 13.81
CA GLY A 309 4.74 -11.76 12.62
C GLY A 309 4.34 -10.35 12.23
N LYS A 310 5.03 -9.77 11.27
CA LYS A 310 4.74 -8.41 10.79
C LYS A 310 3.51 -8.38 9.87
N ASP A 311 3.23 -9.48 9.21
CA ASP A 311 2.15 -9.67 8.24
C ASP A 311 1.47 -11.04 8.43
N PRO A 312 0.30 -11.29 7.83
CA PRO A 312 -0.42 -12.56 7.94
C PRO A 312 0.37 -13.78 7.50
N SER A 313 1.17 -13.68 6.43
CA SER A 313 1.98 -14.81 5.94
C SER A 313 3.02 -15.22 6.97
N GLU A 314 3.79 -14.27 7.49
CA GLU A 314 4.80 -14.53 8.53
C GLU A 314 4.16 -15.05 9.82
N ALA A 315 3.02 -14.47 10.21
CA ALA A 315 2.30 -14.90 11.41
C ALA A 315 1.82 -16.35 11.30
N MET A 316 1.32 -16.77 10.15
CA MET A 316 0.89 -18.15 9.92
C MET A 316 2.08 -19.13 10.00
N ILE A 317 3.20 -18.79 9.36
CA ILE A 317 4.43 -19.63 9.44
C ILE A 317 4.90 -19.76 10.89
N ASN A 318 4.76 -18.71 11.69
CA ASN A 318 5.07 -18.72 13.12
C ASN A 318 3.98 -19.37 14.00
N GLY A 319 3.02 -20.07 13.39
CA GLY A 319 2.00 -20.88 14.07
C GLY A 319 0.78 -20.09 14.57
N LEU A 320 0.44 -18.96 13.94
CA LEU A 320 -0.86 -18.32 14.14
C LEU A 320 -1.91 -19.00 13.25
N ASN A 321 -3.03 -19.44 13.83
CA ASN A 321 -4.20 -19.83 13.07
C ASN A 321 -4.93 -18.56 12.60
N LEU A 322 -4.85 -18.25 11.31
CA LEU A 322 -5.44 -17.03 10.74
C LEU A 322 -6.97 -17.02 10.82
N ARG A 323 -7.61 -18.20 10.70
CA ARG A 323 -9.06 -18.30 10.82
C ARG A 323 -9.53 -17.93 12.23
N ASP A 324 -8.90 -18.50 13.25
CA ASP A 324 -9.20 -18.18 14.66
C ASP A 324 -8.90 -16.72 14.97
N TRP A 325 -7.81 -16.17 14.41
CA TRP A 325 -7.44 -14.79 14.57
C TRP A 325 -8.50 -13.84 13.99
N VAL A 326 -9.08 -14.13 12.82
CA VAL A 326 -10.19 -13.38 12.24
C VAL A 326 -11.44 -13.49 13.11
N VAL A 327 -11.80 -14.71 13.54
CA VAL A 327 -12.96 -14.96 14.41
C VAL A 327 -12.87 -14.13 15.69
N ILE A 328 -11.73 -14.16 16.38
CA ILE A 328 -11.51 -13.39 17.61
C ILE A 328 -11.64 -11.88 17.33
N GLY A 329 -11.08 -11.39 16.22
CA GLY A 329 -11.17 -9.99 15.81
C GLY A 329 -12.61 -9.53 15.62
N ILE A 330 -13.43 -10.35 14.99
CA ILE A 330 -14.87 -10.10 14.79
C ILE A 330 -15.59 -10.06 16.15
N PHE A 331 -15.43 -11.10 16.98
CA PHE A 331 -16.11 -11.17 18.28
C PHE A 331 -15.73 -10.03 19.22
N GLU A 332 -14.45 -9.69 19.34
CA GLU A 332 -14.02 -8.57 20.17
C GLU A 332 -14.54 -7.20 19.67
N SER A 333 -14.89 -7.09 18.39
CA SER A 333 -15.50 -5.88 17.83
C SER A 333 -16.97 -5.77 18.22
N PHE A 334 -17.71 -6.89 18.27
CA PHE A 334 -19.09 -6.94 18.75
C PHE A 334 -19.20 -6.65 20.25
N ASP A 335 -18.32 -7.21 21.08
CA ASP A 335 -18.30 -6.94 22.53
C ASP A 335 -18.09 -5.44 22.81
N ARG A 336 -17.28 -4.77 22.00
CA ARG A 336 -17.08 -3.32 22.09
C ARG A 336 -18.33 -2.55 21.68
N PHE A 337 -19.04 -3.00 20.65
CA PHE A 337 -20.27 -2.37 20.17
C PHE A 337 -21.39 -2.53 21.19
N GLU A 338 -21.58 -3.73 21.78
CA GLU A 338 -22.56 -3.96 22.83
C GLU A 338 -22.30 -3.07 24.05
N ARG A 339 -21.06 -2.98 24.54
CA ARG A 339 -20.68 -2.09 25.64
C ARG A 339 -20.97 -0.63 25.35
N PHE A 340 -20.74 -0.18 24.11
CA PHE A 340 -21.07 1.18 23.69
C PHE A 340 -22.58 1.42 23.69
N CYS A 341 -23.38 0.48 23.15
CA CYS A 341 -24.85 0.58 23.18
C CYS A 341 -25.37 0.62 24.60
N ILE A 342 -24.86 -0.22 25.52
CA ILE A 342 -25.24 -0.22 26.93
C ILE A 342 -24.89 1.13 27.58
N GLN A 343 -23.68 1.67 27.36
CA GLN A 343 -23.30 2.98 27.92
C GLN A 343 -24.16 4.13 27.38
N THR A 344 -24.58 4.03 26.12
CA THR A 344 -25.43 5.06 25.47
C THR A 344 -26.86 4.98 26.01
N ILE A 345 -27.36 3.78 26.29
CA ILE A 345 -28.68 3.54 26.90
C ILE A 345 -28.68 4.03 28.34
N ASP A 346 -27.67 3.71 29.14
CA ASP A 346 -27.53 4.17 30.54
C ASP A 346 -27.30 5.70 30.61
N GLY A 347 -26.78 6.32 29.56
CA GLY A 347 -26.61 7.79 29.41
C GLY A 347 -27.89 8.54 29.02
N GLY A 348 -29.03 7.89 28.82
CA GLY A 348 -30.35 8.53 28.59
C GLY A 348 -30.70 8.81 27.13
N LEU A 349 -30.01 8.21 26.14
CA LEU A 349 -30.41 8.24 24.75
C LEU A 349 -31.24 7.00 24.40
N THR A 350 -32.59 7.18 24.40
CA THR A 350 -33.56 6.17 23.96
C THR A 350 -33.77 6.27 22.44
N ASP A 351 -32.95 5.66 21.65
CA ASP A 351 -33.24 5.42 20.25
C ASP A 351 -33.21 3.92 19.92
N VAL A 352 -34.30 3.26 20.27
CA VAL A 352 -34.52 1.81 20.11
C VAL A 352 -34.77 1.43 18.65
N GLU A 353 -35.04 2.40 17.76
CA GLU A 353 -35.27 2.16 16.31
C GLU A 353 -34.02 1.79 15.54
N ALA A 354 -32.83 2.20 15.98
CA ALA A 354 -31.55 1.87 15.32
C ALA A 354 -31.15 0.38 15.51
N LEU A 355 -31.62 -0.27 16.55
CA LEU A 355 -31.30 -1.68 16.86
C LEU A 355 -32.13 -2.70 16.05
N GLY A 356 -33.28 -2.30 15.53
CA GLY A 356 -34.16 -3.18 14.75
C GLY A 356 -33.73 -3.48 13.33
N THR A 357 -32.79 -2.72 12.78
CA THR A 357 -32.32 -2.86 11.38
C THR A 357 -31.07 -3.74 11.25
N LEU A 358 -30.36 -4.01 12.35
CA LEU A 358 -29.14 -4.80 12.38
C LEU A 358 -29.34 -6.29 12.65
N ALA A 359 -30.57 -6.73 12.91
CA ALA A 359 -30.92 -8.13 13.23
C ALA A 359 -31.70 -8.84 12.10
N ARG A 360 -31.69 -8.31 10.86
CA ARG A 360 -32.31 -8.96 9.71
C ARG A 360 -31.33 -9.22 8.57
#